data_a36a0ab46c097d38fd275578f9b1f242
#
_entry.id   a36a0ab46c097d38fd275578f9b1f242
#
_cell.length_a   1.000
_cell.length_b   1.000
_cell.length_c   1.000
_cell.angle_alpha   90.00
_cell.angle_beta   90.00
_cell.angle_gamma   90.00
#
_symmetry.space_group_name_H-M   'P 1'
#
loop_
_entity.id
_entity.type
_entity.pdbx_description
1 polymer ?
#
loop_
_entity_poly.entity_id
_entity_poly.type
_entity_poly.pdbx_seq_one_letter_code
_entity_poly.pdbx_strand_id
1 'polypeptide(L)'
;MKDIRDYGLLEHNTFGIAVSCKRFLEYCSIQEAVDLVSQLTDEDRPLLIIGEGSNLLLKGDYSGTVIHSAIHGIEVKQTGNDYFLRCGSGELFDNIVAYAVAHRYYGLENLSLIPGEVGASAVQNIGAYGVEIKDIIHSIEAVEIESGKLICFSNEDCQYGYRQSKFKHEWRDKYLITAVTYRLSSLFEPHLDYGNIKTKLIEKQIEKPTAEQLRNIIIEIRQEKLPNPKVTGNAGSFFMNPIVDEKKYKQLLSDYPQMPFYRVSQNEYKIPAGWMIEQCGWKGKALGKAAVHDKQALVLINLGGATGKDIVTLCESIQRDVQKRFGIWINPEVNIR
;
A
#
# COMPACT_ATOMS: atom_id res chain seq x y z
N MET A 1 -15.44 20.16 -7.02
CA MET A 1 -14.37 19.72 -7.94
C MET A 1 -13.24 20.77 -7.95
N LYS A 2 -11.95 20.34 -7.82
CA LYS A 2 -10.80 21.21 -8.09
C LYS A 2 -10.26 20.90 -9.49
N ASP A 3 -9.77 21.94 -10.19
CA ASP A 3 -9.11 21.84 -11.49
C ASP A 3 -8.01 22.91 -11.54
N ILE A 4 -6.76 22.49 -11.39
CA ILE A 4 -5.63 23.42 -11.22
C ILE A 4 -4.50 22.99 -12.16
N ARG A 5 -3.97 23.95 -12.94
CA ARG A 5 -2.80 23.75 -13.81
C ARG A 5 -1.51 24.02 -13.04
N ASP A 6 -0.43 23.36 -13.46
CA ASP A 6 0.92 23.49 -12.88
C ASP A 6 0.93 23.30 -11.36
N TYR A 7 0.24 22.24 -10.90
CA TYR A 7 -0.01 21.99 -9.49
C TYR A 7 1.17 21.25 -8.82
N GLY A 8 1.59 21.74 -7.65
CA GLY A 8 2.65 21.10 -6.84
C GLY A 8 2.14 19.84 -6.13
N LEU A 9 2.86 18.73 -6.27
CA LEU A 9 2.48 17.42 -5.72
C LEU A 9 3.18 17.07 -4.40
N LEU A 10 3.79 18.04 -3.71
CA LEU A 10 4.52 17.79 -2.45
C LEU A 10 3.62 17.14 -1.39
N GLU A 11 2.38 17.61 -1.25
CA GLU A 11 1.39 17.08 -0.30
C GLU A 11 0.71 15.78 -0.76
N HIS A 12 0.98 15.34 -2.01
CA HIS A 12 0.39 14.16 -2.63
C HIS A 12 1.43 13.05 -2.89
N ASN A 13 2.55 13.06 -2.18
CA ASN A 13 3.48 11.95 -2.14
C ASN A 13 4.21 11.88 -0.80
N THR A 14 4.21 10.71 -0.19
CA THR A 14 4.79 10.51 1.14
C THR A 14 6.33 10.46 1.14
N PHE A 15 6.98 10.41 -0.01
CA PHE A 15 8.44 10.63 -0.12
C PHE A 15 8.85 12.08 0.12
N GLY A 16 7.89 13.04 0.08
CA GLY A 16 8.19 14.46 0.25
C GLY A 16 9.07 15.00 -0.88
N ILE A 17 8.83 14.57 -2.12
CA ILE A 17 9.55 15.04 -3.30
C ILE A 17 8.80 16.21 -3.91
N ALA A 18 9.47 17.34 -4.06
CA ALA A 18 8.91 18.56 -4.66
C ALA A 18 8.92 18.43 -6.19
N VAL A 19 7.78 18.06 -6.74
CA VAL A 19 7.49 17.97 -8.18
C VAL A 19 6.11 18.54 -8.45
N SER A 20 5.82 18.85 -9.72
CA SER A 20 4.52 19.36 -10.18
C SER A 20 3.88 18.42 -11.19
N CYS A 21 2.60 18.67 -11.50
CA CYS A 21 1.91 18.07 -12.64
C CYS A 21 1.30 19.14 -13.54
N LYS A 22 1.09 18.81 -14.84
CA LYS A 22 0.47 19.72 -15.82
C LYS A 22 -0.94 20.15 -15.39
N ARG A 23 -1.74 19.21 -14.85
CA ARG A 23 -3.10 19.46 -14.36
C ARG A 23 -3.40 18.56 -13.18
N PHE A 24 -4.07 19.09 -12.18
CA PHE A 24 -4.55 18.35 -11.01
C PHE A 24 -6.07 18.49 -10.93
N LEU A 25 -6.75 17.33 -10.86
CA LEU A 25 -8.19 17.24 -10.75
C LEU A 25 -8.55 16.52 -9.44
N GLU A 26 -9.48 17.08 -8.67
CA GLU A 26 -10.00 16.45 -7.45
C GLU A 26 -11.53 16.49 -7.45
N TYR A 27 -12.15 15.35 -7.19
CA TYR A 27 -13.60 15.21 -7.10
C TYR A 27 -14.02 14.77 -5.70
N CYS A 28 -15.15 15.29 -5.19
CA CYS A 28 -15.65 14.99 -3.84
C CYS A 28 -17.05 14.34 -3.83
N SER A 29 -17.57 13.98 -5.00
CA SER A 29 -18.82 13.21 -5.12
C SER A 29 -18.80 12.32 -6.38
N ILE A 30 -19.70 11.34 -6.44
CA ILE A 30 -19.87 10.50 -7.63
C ILE A 30 -20.25 11.35 -8.83
N GLN A 31 -21.13 12.34 -8.64
CA GLN A 31 -21.54 13.24 -9.74
C GLN A 31 -20.35 14.04 -10.27
N GLU A 32 -19.51 14.59 -9.38
CA GLU A 32 -18.29 15.28 -9.80
C GLU A 32 -17.29 14.35 -10.52
N ALA A 33 -17.20 13.07 -10.14
CA ALA A 33 -16.38 12.09 -10.87
C ALA A 33 -16.91 11.87 -12.30
N VAL A 34 -18.24 11.76 -12.48
CA VAL A 34 -18.88 11.63 -13.80
C VAL A 34 -18.67 12.90 -14.63
N ASP A 35 -18.87 14.08 -14.03
CA ASP A 35 -18.67 15.36 -14.71
C ASP A 35 -17.21 15.56 -15.12
N LEU A 36 -16.26 15.17 -14.25
CA LEU A 36 -14.83 15.21 -14.53
C LEU A 36 -14.47 14.33 -15.73
N VAL A 37 -14.97 13.10 -15.74
CA VAL A 37 -14.71 12.16 -16.83
C VAL A 37 -15.23 12.68 -18.17
N SER A 38 -16.41 13.31 -18.19
CA SER A 38 -17.00 13.89 -19.41
C SER A 38 -16.18 15.04 -20.00
N GLN A 39 -15.31 15.67 -19.21
CA GLN A 39 -14.46 16.79 -19.61
C GLN A 39 -13.04 16.38 -20.00
N LEU A 40 -12.67 15.10 -19.76
CA LEU A 40 -11.34 14.61 -20.13
C LEU A 40 -11.19 14.51 -21.65
N THR A 41 -10.04 14.94 -22.15
CA THR A 41 -9.65 14.87 -23.55
C THR A 41 -8.32 14.12 -23.69
N ASP A 42 -7.90 13.86 -24.91
CA ASP A 42 -6.59 13.26 -25.18
C ASP A 42 -5.43 14.16 -24.74
N GLU A 43 -5.63 15.48 -24.65
CA GLU A 43 -4.62 16.43 -24.16
C GLU A 43 -4.33 16.31 -22.66
N ASP A 44 -5.25 15.69 -21.91
CA ASP A 44 -5.10 15.43 -20.47
C ASP A 44 -4.21 14.20 -20.18
N ARG A 45 -3.93 13.41 -21.20
CA ARG A 45 -3.11 12.21 -21.04
C ARG A 45 -1.61 12.53 -20.97
N PRO A 46 -0.81 11.71 -20.29
CA PRO A 46 -1.21 10.51 -19.54
C PRO A 46 -1.94 10.85 -18.25
N LEU A 47 -2.88 9.99 -17.84
CA LEU A 47 -3.56 10.09 -16.54
C LEU A 47 -2.76 9.38 -15.44
N LEU A 48 -2.83 9.90 -14.23
CA LEU A 48 -2.31 9.26 -13.02
C LEU A 48 -3.33 9.41 -11.90
N ILE A 49 -3.98 8.31 -11.55
CA ILE A 49 -4.94 8.27 -10.44
C ILE A 49 -4.19 7.96 -9.16
N ILE A 50 -4.31 8.84 -8.16
CA ILE A 50 -3.62 8.71 -6.87
C ILE A 50 -4.59 8.75 -5.70
N GLY A 51 -4.16 8.21 -4.55
CA GLY A 51 -4.66 8.56 -3.24
C GLY A 51 -3.65 9.47 -2.54
N GLU A 52 -3.38 9.27 -1.26
CA GLU A 52 -2.38 10.02 -0.46
C GLU A 52 -0.94 9.96 -1.03
N GLY A 53 -0.68 9.14 -2.07
CA GLY A 53 0.65 8.94 -2.65
C GLY A 53 1.60 8.13 -1.78
N SER A 54 1.06 7.30 -0.87
CA SER A 54 1.84 6.50 0.08
C SER A 54 2.58 5.29 -0.54
N ASN A 55 2.30 4.98 -1.82
CA ASN A 55 2.99 3.95 -2.59
C ASN A 55 3.38 4.46 -3.98
N LEU A 56 3.87 5.70 -4.04
CA LEU A 56 4.21 6.42 -5.27
C LEU A 56 5.60 7.04 -5.15
N LEU A 57 6.40 6.93 -6.21
CA LEU A 57 7.64 7.66 -6.42
C LEU A 57 7.57 8.41 -7.76
N LEU A 58 7.59 9.72 -7.70
CA LEU A 58 7.66 10.59 -8.86
C LEU A 58 9.13 10.92 -9.19
N LYS A 59 9.60 10.55 -10.38
CA LYS A 59 10.99 10.78 -10.81
C LYS A 59 11.30 12.25 -11.13
N GLY A 60 10.27 13.02 -11.42
CA GLY A 60 10.31 14.42 -11.81
C GLY A 60 8.88 14.93 -12.02
N ASP A 61 8.74 16.12 -12.60
CA ASP A 61 7.44 16.66 -12.92
C ASP A 61 6.63 15.74 -13.83
N TYR A 62 5.34 15.62 -13.54
CA TYR A 62 4.42 14.76 -14.29
C TYR A 62 3.77 15.55 -15.43
N SER A 63 4.06 15.18 -16.67
CA SER A 63 3.61 15.91 -17.86
C SER A 63 2.12 15.77 -18.20
N GLY A 64 1.37 14.94 -17.45
CA GLY A 64 -0.03 14.66 -17.65
C GLY A 64 -0.93 15.21 -16.54
N THR A 65 -2.11 14.60 -16.43
CA THR A 65 -3.13 14.96 -15.44
C THR A 65 -3.12 13.98 -14.27
N VAL A 66 -3.03 14.51 -13.06
CA VAL A 66 -3.20 13.76 -11.82
C VAL A 66 -4.65 13.89 -11.36
N ILE A 67 -5.26 12.77 -11.00
CA ILE A 67 -6.66 12.70 -10.53
C ILE A 67 -6.69 12.12 -9.12
N HIS A 68 -7.36 12.82 -8.19
CA HIS A 68 -7.49 12.45 -6.80
C HIS A 68 -8.96 12.40 -6.38
N SER A 69 -9.33 11.41 -5.55
CA SER A 69 -10.65 11.33 -4.95
C SER A 69 -10.65 11.94 -3.55
N ALA A 70 -11.54 12.90 -3.32
CA ALA A 70 -11.84 13.43 -2.00
C ALA A 70 -13.28 13.05 -1.57
N ILE A 71 -13.78 11.90 -2.02
CA ILE A 71 -15.08 11.38 -1.53
C ILE A 71 -14.89 10.82 -0.14
N HIS A 72 -15.56 11.42 0.84
CA HIS A 72 -15.58 11.02 2.24
C HIS A 72 -16.93 10.45 2.64
N GLY A 73 -16.96 9.83 3.83
CA GLY A 73 -18.15 9.31 4.49
C GLY A 73 -18.11 7.80 4.67
N ILE A 74 -18.80 7.35 5.72
CA ILE A 74 -18.95 5.94 6.10
C ILE A 74 -20.44 5.66 6.24
N GLU A 75 -20.92 4.68 5.48
CA GLU A 75 -22.27 4.15 5.61
C GLU A 75 -22.18 2.73 6.15
N VAL A 76 -23.03 2.39 7.13
CA VAL A 76 -23.02 1.08 7.77
C VAL A 76 -24.36 0.38 7.55
N LYS A 77 -24.29 -0.86 7.07
CA LYS A 77 -25.45 -1.75 6.99
C LYS A 77 -25.15 -3.05 7.71
N GLN A 78 -26.01 -3.48 8.61
CA GLN A 78 -25.91 -4.77 9.29
C GLN A 78 -26.81 -5.81 8.62
N THR A 79 -26.29 -7.03 8.48
CA THR A 79 -27.06 -8.20 8.01
C THR A 79 -26.60 -9.42 8.79
N GLY A 80 -27.43 -9.89 9.74
CA GLY A 80 -27.03 -10.95 10.67
C GLY A 80 -25.84 -10.54 11.53
N ASN A 81 -24.78 -11.32 11.48
CA ASN A 81 -23.54 -11.06 12.20
C ASN A 81 -22.52 -10.23 11.39
N ASP A 82 -22.86 -9.87 10.17
CA ASP A 82 -21.96 -9.11 9.29
C ASP A 82 -22.33 -7.63 9.27
N TYR A 83 -21.29 -6.79 9.26
CA TYR A 83 -21.38 -5.36 9.02
C TYR A 83 -20.76 -5.02 7.68
N PHE A 84 -21.50 -4.32 6.83
CA PHE A 84 -21.02 -3.81 5.55
C PHE A 84 -20.74 -2.32 5.72
N LEU A 85 -19.45 -1.96 5.68
CA LEU A 85 -18.98 -0.57 5.77
C LEU A 85 -18.67 -0.08 4.35
N ARG A 86 -19.56 0.75 3.81
CA ARG A 86 -19.31 1.48 2.55
C ARG A 86 -18.56 2.76 2.88
N CYS A 87 -17.32 2.86 2.44
CA CYS A 87 -16.41 3.95 2.74
C CYS A 87 -16.07 4.72 1.47
N GLY A 88 -16.13 6.05 1.50
CA GLY A 88 -15.69 6.90 0.41
C GLY A 88 -14.21 6.68 0.09
N SER A 89 -13.85 6.73 -1.19
CA SER A 89 -12.50 6.36 -1.66
C SER A 89 -11.38 7.28 -1.17
N GLY A 90 -11.68 8.53 -0.80
CA GLY A 90 -10.76 9.51 -0.23
C GLY A 90 -10.62 9.45 1.30
N GLU A 91 -11.33 8.54 1.98
CA GLU A 91 -11.11 8.33 3.42
C GLU A 91 -9.73 7.76 3.70
N LEU A 92 -9.06 8.27 4.74
CA LEU A 92 -7.81 7.67 5.22
C LEU A 92 -8.08 6.26 5.76
N PHE A 93 -7.38 5.27 5.23
CA PHE A 93 -7.64 3.87 5.56
C PHE A 93 -7.51 3.56 7.06
N ASP A 94 -6.50 4.11 7.74
CA ASP A 94 -6.34 3.88 9.18
C ASP A 94 -7.45 4.51 10.03
N ASN A 95 -8.11 5.58 9.55
CA ASN A 95 -9.30 6.13 10.20
C ASN A 95 -10.48 5.15 10.12
N ILE A 96 -10.62 4.42 8.99
CA ILE A 96 -11.64 3.37 8.85
C ILE A 96 -11.35 2.21 9.81
N VAL A 97 -10.09 1.79 9.94
CA VAL A 97 -9.68 0.76 10.90
C VAL A 97 -10.01 1.20 12.34
N ALA A 98 -9.68 2.45 12.71
CA ALA A 98 -9.97 3.00 14.02
C ALA A 98 -11.49 3.05 14.29
N TYR A 99 -12.27 3.52 13.29
CA TYR A 99 -13.71 3.57 13.36
C TYR A 99 -14.31 2.16 13.58
N ALA A 100 -13.88 1.18 12.79
CA ALA A 100 -14.35 -0.18 12.87
C ALA A 100 -14.08 -0.80 14.26
N VAL A 101 -12.86 -0.67 14.79
CA VAL A 101 -12.50 -1.16 16.12
C VAL A 101 -13.33 -0.50 17.21
N ALA A 102 -13.52 0.82 17.16
CA ALA A 102 -14.30 1.57 18.14
C ALA A 102 -15.78 1.15 18.17
N HIS A 103 -16.34 0.74 17.01
CA HIS A 103 -17.73 0.30 16.87
C HIS A 103 -17.90 -1.23 16.98
N ARG A 104 -16.83 -1.99 17.26
CA ARG A 104 -16.81 -3.45 17.35
C ARG A 104 -17.21 -4.15 16.04
N TYR A 105 -16.76 -3.59 14.91
CA TYR A 105 -16.82 -4.20 13.60
C TYR A 105 -15.44 -4.80 13.30
N TYR A 106 -15.31 -6.12 13.39
CA TYR A 106 -14.02 -6.80 13.46
C TYR A 106 -13.56 -7.34 12.13
N GLY A 107 -12.20 -7.38 11.96
CA GLY A 107 -11.51 -7.93 10.79
C GLY A 107 -10.44 -7.02 10.19
N LEU A 108 -10.41 -5.72 10.55
CA LEU A 108 -9.43 -4.76 10.03
C LEU A 108 -8.22 -4.53 10.96
N GLU A 109 -8.21 -5.07 12.16
CA GLU A 109 -7.26 -4.73 13.24
C GLU A 109 -5.81 -4.90 12.81
N ASN A 110 -5.50 -5.98 12.08
CA ASN A 110 -4.15 -6.28 11.59
C ASN A 110 -3.63 -5.30 10.53
N LEU A 111 -4.53 -4.53 9.92
CA LEU A 111 -4.20 -3.52 8.91
C LEU A 111 -4.02 -2.11 9.48
N SER A 112 -3.91 -2.00 10.81
CA SER A 112 -3.73 -0.73 11.53
C SER A 112 -2.49 0.02 11.09
N LEU A 113 -2.58 1.35 11.06
CA LEU A 113 -1.51 2.29 10.71
C LEU A 113 -0.93 2.08 9.29
N ILE A 114 -1.68 1.45 8.36
CA ILE A 114 -1.29 1.46 6.95
C ILE A 114 -1.63 2.83 6.37
N PRO A 115 -0.63 3.58 5.84
CA PRO A 115 -0.90 4.87 5.22
C PRO A 115 -1.61 4.69 3.88
N GLY A 116 -2.32 5.73 3.46
CA GLY A 116 -3.06 5.76 2.21
C GLY A 116 -4.56 5.79 2.40
N GLU A 117 -5.28 5.81 1.31
CA GLU A 117 -6.72 5.98 1.25
C GLU A 117 -7.45 4.68 0.88
N VAL A 118 -8.73 4.66 1.20
CA VAL A 118 -9.67 3.55 0.94
C VAL A 118 -9.62 3.09 -0.52
N GLY A 119 -9.71 4.00 -1.50
CA GLY A 119 -9.64 3.63 -2.92
C GLY A 119 -8.31 2.96 -3.29
N ALA A 120 -7.19 3.50 -2.81
CA ALA A 120 -5.86 2.95 -3.05
C ALA A 120 -5.67 1.58 -2.37
N SER A 121 -6.33 1.34 -1.23
CA SER A 121 -6.27 0.06 -0.53
C SER A 121 -6.75 -1.10 -1.40
N ALA A 122 -7.84 -0.89 -2.14
CA ALA A 122 -8.43 -1.86 -3.07
C ALA A 122 -7.55 -2.08 -4.31
N VAL A 123 -6.94 -1.02 -4.86
CA VAL A 123 -6.03 -1.13 -6.02
C VAL A 123 -4.81 -1.98 -5.69
N GLN A 124 -4.19 -1.74 -4.53
CA GLN A 124 -2.92 -2.34 -4.14
C GLN A 124 -3.06 -3.73 -3.51
N ASN A 125 -4.27 -4.17 -3.14
CA ASN A 125 -4.47 -5.31 -2.26
C ASN A 125 -3.54 -5.19 -1.03
N ILE A 126 -3.73 -4.10 -0.27
CA ILE A 126 -2.89 -3.86 0.92
C ILE A 126 -2.97 -5.03 1.89
N GLY A 127 -1.91 -5.25 2.62
CA GLY A 127 -1.88 -6.33 3.60
C GLY A 127 -0.72 -6.18 4.57
N ALA A 128 -0.97 -6.56 5.81
CA ALA A 128 0.00 -6.58 6.88
C ALA A 128 -0.37 -7.65 7.92
N TYR A 129 0.61 -8.15 8.64
CA TYR A 129 0.43 -9.06 9.78
C TYR A 129 -0.50 -10.25 9.49
N GLY A 130 -0.36 -10.84 8.29
CA GLY A 130 -1.08 -12.06 7.90
C GLY A 130 -2.49 -11.84 7.34
N VAL A 131 -2.95 -10.60 7.23
CA VAL A 131 -4.26 -10.22 6.66
C VAL A 131 -4.06 -9.42 5.39
N GLU A 132 -4.84 -9.70 4.35
CA GLU A 132 -4.90 -8.90 3.12
C GLU A 132 -6.31 -8.31 2.96
N ILE A 133 -6.39 -7.11 2.36
CA ILE A 133 -7.68 -6.42 2.23
C ILE A 133 -8.66 -7.17 1.34
N LYS A 134 -8.19 -7.99 0.41
CA LYS A 134 -9.02 -8.87 -0.44
C LYS A 134 -9.91 -9.81 0.38
N ASP A 135 -9.46 -10.21 1.58
CA ASP A 135 -10.21 -11.13 2.44
C ASP A 135 -11.43 -10.43 3.10
N ILE A 136 -11.48 -9.11 3.00
CA ILE A 136 -12.44 -8.23 3.70
C ILE A 136 -13.28 -7.41 2.71
N ILE A 137 -12.76 -7.07 1.53
CA ILE A 137 -13.51 -6.34 0.49
C ILE A 137 -14.72 -7.16 0.05
N HIS A 138 -15.91 -6.54 0.10
CA HIS A 138 -17.15 -7.06 -0.45
C HIS A 138 -17.37 -6.59 -1.89
N SER A 139 -17.29 -5.27 -2.12
CA SER A 139 -17.50 -4.66 -3.44
C SER A 139 -16.76 -3.33 -3.58
N ILE A 140 -16.57 -2.90 -4.83
CA ILE A 140 -15.93 -1.63 -5.19
C ILE A 140 -16.83 -0.90 -6.18
N GLU A 141 -17.14 0.36 -5.90
CA GLU A 141 -17.84 1.25 -6.81
C GLU A 141 -16.84 2.16 -7.52
N ALA A 142 -16.98 2.30 -8.82
CA ALA A 142 -16.10 3.15 -9.62
C ALA A 142 -16.83 3.74 -10.82
N VAL A 143 -16.40 4.92 -11.26
CA VAL A 143 -16.82 5.53 -12.54
C VAL A 143 -15.85 5.09 -13.62
N GLU A 144 -16.36 4.51 -14.71
CA GLU A 144 -15.57 4.16 -15.88
C GLU A 144 -15.20 5.42 -16.67
N ILE A 145 -13.90 5.61 -16.92
CA ILE A 145 -13.40 6.83 -17.59
C ILE A 145 -13.88 6.93 -19.04
N GLU A 146 -14.03 5.82 -19.73
CA GLU A 146 -14.44 5.81 -21.14
C GLU A 146 -15.92 6.18 -21.33
N SER A 147 -16.79 5.70 -20.43
CA SER A 147 -18.25 5.85 -20.62
C SER A 147 -18.92 6.79 -19.62
N GLY A 148 -18.24 7.18 -18.54
CA GLY A 148 -18.82 7.91 -17.41
C GLY A 148 -19.83 7.11 -16.58
N LYS A 149 -19.96 5.80 -16.80
CA LYS A 149 -20.91 4.95 -16.08
C LYS A 149 -20.37 4.56 -14.72
N LEU A 150 -21.25 4.55 -13.72
CA LEU A 150 -20.97 3.95 -12.42
C LEU A 150 -21.07 2.44 -12.53
N ILE A 151 -20.01 1.75 -12.15
CA ILE A 151 -19.89 0.28 -12.15
C ILE A 151 -19.60 -0.20 -10.74
N CYS A 152 -20.21 -1.32 -10.36
CA CYS A 152 -19.93 -2.00 -9.11
C CYS A 152 -19.25 -3.34 -9.43
N PHE A 153 -18.04 -3.53 -8.88
CA PHE A 153 -17.27 -4.75 -9.00
C PHE A 153 -17.42 -5.58 -7.73
N SER A 154 -17.61 -6.89 -7.87
CA SER A 154 -17.44 -7.83 -6.77
C SER A 154 -15.95 -8.02 -6.42
N ASN A 155 -15.68 -8.63 -5.27
CA ASN A 155 -14.32 -9.04 -4.91
C ASN A 155 -13.70 -9.97 -5.97
N GLU A 156 -14.48 -10.92 -6.50
CA GLU A 156 -14.04 -11.91 -7.50
C GLU A 156 -13.64 -11.25 -8.83
N ASP A 157 -14.37 -10.21 -9.25
CA ASP A 157 -14.06 -9.47 -10.48
C ASP A 157 -12.65 -8.86 -10.44
N CYS A 158 -12.18 -8.47 -9.25
CA CYS A 158 -10.90 -7.80 -9.06
C CYS A 158 -9.68 -8.73 -9.20
N GLN A 159 -9.85 -10.03 -9.18
CA GLN A 159 -8.81 -11.06 -9.34
C GLN A 159 -7.56 -10.78 -8.49
N TYR A 160 -7.77 -10.60 -7.20
CA TYR A 160 -6.71 -10.26 -6.27
C TYR A 160 -5.63 -11.34 -6.16
N GLY A 161 -4.37 -10.89 -6.14
CA GLY A 161 -3.19 -11.68 -5.80
C GLY A 161 -2.30 -10.91 -4.82
N TYR A 162 -1.16 -11.50 -4.46
CA TYR A 162 -0.19 -10.83 -3.57
C TYR A 162 0.27 -9.49 -4.16
N ARG A 163 -0.19 -8.38 -3.58
CA ARG A 163 0.04 -7.00 -4.05
C ARG A 163 -0.43 -6.75 -5.48
N GLN A 164 -1.45 -7.50 -5.94
CA GLN A 164 -1.98 -7.44 -7.28
C GLN A 164 -3.50 -7.36 -7.29
N SER A 165 -4.03 -6.65 -8.29
CA SER A 165 -5.44 -6.63 -8.66
C SER A 165 -5.56 -6.28 -10.15
N LYS A 166 -6.73 -6.45 -10.74
CA LYS A 166 -7.00 -5.97 -12.11
C LYS A 166 -6.77 -4.45 -12.25
N PHE A 167 -7.01 -3.67 -11.20
CA PHE A 167 -6.76 -2.22 -11.21
C PHE A 167 -5.27 -1.86 -11.42
N LYS A 168 -4.35 -2.76 -11.16
CA LYS A 168 -2.91 -2.57 -11.45
C LYS A 168 -2.51 -2.99 -12.86
N HIS A 169 -3.34 -3.70 -13.58
CA HIS A 169 -3.08 -4.31 -14.88
C HIS A 169 -4.07 -3.86 -15.94
N GLU A 170 -5.02 -4.70 -16.31
CA GLU A 170 -5.96 -4.45 -17.42
C GLU A 170 -6.92 -3.29 -17.18
N TRP A 171 -7.21 -2.95 -15.91
CA TRP A 171 -8.08 -1.84 -15.52
C TRP A 171 -7.31 -0.57 -15.12
N ARG A 172 -5.99 -0.57 -15.27
CA ARG A 172 -5.15 0.58 -14.95
C ARG A 172 -5.61 1.81 -15.71
N ASP A 173 -5.78 2.92 -14.98
CA ASP A 173 -6.15 4.23 -15.51
C ASP A 173 -7.49 4.24 -16.29
N LYS A 174 -8.37 3.24 -16.02
CA LYS A 174 -9.70 3.13 -16.64
C LYS A 174 -10.86 3.45 -15.71
N TYR A 175 -10.66 3.45 -14.41
CA TYR A 175 -11.72 3.60 -13.41
C TYR A 175 -11.32 4.57 -12.32
N LEU A 176 -12.24 5.46 -11.96
CA LEU A 176 -12.15 6.32 -10.79
C LEU A 176 -12.92 5.64 -9.65
N ILE A 177 -12.24 5.03 -8.69
CA ILE A 177 -12.90 4.40 -7.54
C ILE A 177 -13.57 5.49 -6.70
N THR A 178 -14.85 5.29 -6.37
CA THR A 178 -15.67 6.22 -5.60
C THR A 178 -15.97 5.73 -4.20
N ALA A 179 -16.10 4.42 -4.01
CA ALA A 179 -16.30 3.80 -2.70
C ALA A 179 -15.79 2.35 -2.68
N VAL A 180 -15.45 1.89 -1.48
CA VAL A 180 -15.15 0.47 -1.19
C VAL A 180 -16.04 0.02 -0.04
N THR A 181 -16.69 -1.12 -0.20
CA THR A 181 -17.49 -1.75 0.86
C THR A 181 -16.70 -2.90 1.47
N TYR A 182 -16.46 -2.82 2.77
CA TYR A 182 -15.81 -3.87 3.55
C TYR A 182 -16.87 -4.70 4.28
N ARG A 183 -16.71 -6.02 4.31
CA ARG A 183 -17.51 -6.95 5.11
C ARG A 183 -16.76 -7.30 6.38
N LEU A 184 -17.28 -6.90 7.52
CA LEU A 184 -16.71 -7.07 8.85
C LEU A 184 -17.64 -7.94 9.71
N SER A 185 -17.09 -8.54 10.77
CA SER A 185 -17.82 -9.44 11.66
C SER A 185 -18.19 -8.76 12.97
N SER A 186 -19.31 -9.21 13.60
CA SER A 186 -19.61 -8.91 15.01
C SER A 186 -18.82 -9.79 15.99
N LEU A 187 -18.15 -10.84 15.49
CA LEU A 187 -17.33 -11.76 16.28
C LEU A 187 -15.86 -11.45 16.09
N PHE A 188 -15.15 -11.22 17.20
CA PHE A 188 -13.73 -10.94 17.18
C PHE A 188 -12.91 -12.23 17.16
N GLU A 189 -12.21 -12.46 16.06
CA GLU A 189 -11.26 -13.57 15.88
C GLU A 189 -9.86 -13.01 15.59
N PRO A 190 -8.97 -12.90 16.61
CA PRO A 190 -7.69 -12.25 16.44
C PRO A 190 -6.70 -13.07 15.64
N HIS A 191 -6.07 -12.46 14.63
CA HIS A 191 -4.96 -13.04 13.88
C HIS A 191 -3.63 -12.69 14.56
N LEU A 192 -3.02 -13.65 15.29
CA LEU A 192 -1.86 -13.41 16.15
C LEU A 192 -0.56 -14.07 15.64
N ASP A 193 -0.63 -14.91 14.61
CA ASP A 193 0.47 -15.81 14.22
C ASP A 193 1.56 -15.13 13.37
N TYR A 194 1.44 -13.84 13.09
CA TYR A 194 2.37 -13.15 12.20
C TYR A 194 3.24 -12.12 12.95
N GLY A 195 4.53 -12.15 12.64
CA GLY A 195 5.50 -11.18 13.17
C GLY A 195 5.68 -11.27 14.68
N ASN A 196 5.91 -10.13 15.32
CA ASN A 196 6.20 -10.03 16.76
C ASN A 196 4.94 -9.83 17.62
N ILE A 197 3.73 -10.06 17.09
CA ILE A 197 2.47 -9.82 17.85
C ILE A 197 2.46 -10.65 19.13
N LYS A 198 2.70 -11.97 19.03
CA LYS A 198 2.72 -12.87 20.21
C LYS A 198 3.77 -12.46 21.23
N THR A 199 4.96 -12.06 20.77
CA THR A 199 6.03 -11.59 21.67
C THR A 199 5.59 -10.36 22.45
N LYS A 200 5.00 -9.36 21.77
CA LYS A 200 4.49 -8.15 22.41
C LYS A 200 3.34 -8.43 23.38
N LEU A 201 2.45 -9.37 23.06
CA LEU A 201 1.38 -9.80 23.96
C LEU A 201 1.94 -10.41 25.25
N ILE A 202 2.96 -11.27 25.14
CA ILE A 202 3.65 -11.87 26.30
C ILE A 202 4.34 -10.78 27.13
N GLU A 203 5.08 -9.86 26.50
CA GLU A 203 5.75 -8.74 27.18
C GLU A 203 4.75 -7.88 27.99
N LYS A 204 3.53 -7.70 27.45
CA LYS A 204 2.46 -6.93 28.10
C LYS A 204 1.56 -7.76 29.02
N GLN A 205 1.82 -9.04 29.20
CA GLN A 205 1.04 -9.99 30.01
C GLN A 205 -0.44 -10.07 29.56
N ILE A 206 -0.69 -10.01 28.24
CA ILE A 206 -2.02 -10.10 27.63
C ILE A 206 -2.19 -11.50 27.04
N GLU A 207 -3.03 -12.33 27.63
CA GLU A 207 -3.31 -13.68 27.12
C GLU A 207 -4.36 -13.68 26.01
N LYS A 208 -5.42 -12.89 26.16
CA LYS A 208 -6.53 -12.76 25.21
C LYS A 208 -6.73 -11.29 24.90
N PRO A 209 -6.17 -10.78 23.81
CA PRO A 209 -6.30 -9.36 23.47
C PRO A 209 -7.74 -9.02 23.06
N THR A 210 -8.17 -7.81 23.37
CA THR A 210 -9.30 -7.17 22.70
C THR A 210 -8.86 -6.64 21.33
N ALA A 211 -9.80 -6.29 20.47
CA ALA A 211 -9.51 -5.68 19.16
C ALA A 211 -8.69 -4.38 19.31
N GLU A 212 -9.03 -3.56 20.31
CA GLU A 212 -8.30 -2.32 20.60
C GLU A 212 -6.86 -2.61 21.08
N GLN A 213 -6.66 -3.60 21.95
CA GLN A 213 -5.32 -4.01 22.39
C GLN A 213 -4.49 -4.54 21.22
N LEU A 214 -5.10 -5.34 20.33
CA LEU A 214 -4.42 -5.84 19.13
C LEU A 214 -4.02 -4.68 18.21
N ARG A 215 -4.94 -3.75 17.92
CA ARG A 215 -4.65 -2.54 17.15
C ARG A 215 -3.47 -1.76 17.75
N ASN A 216 -3.48 -1.49 19.04
CA ASN A 216 -2.44 -0.74 19.73
C ASN A 216 -1.06 -1.43 19.65
N ILE A 217 -1.03 -2.76 19.81
CA ILE A 217 0.21 -3.55 19.65
C ILE A 217 0.74 -3.46 18.23
N ILE A 218 -0.12 -3.55 17.22
CA ILE A 218 0.29 -3.43 15.82
C ILE A 218 0.85 -2.05 15.54
N ILE A 219 0.20 -0.99 16.03
CA ILE A 219 0.67 0.40 15.91
C ILE A 219 2.06 0.53 16.53
N GLU A 220 2.27 0.02 17.75
CA GLU A 220 3.56 0.05 18.44
C GLU A 220 4.65 -0.67 17.63
N ILE A 221 4.39 -1.91 17.17
CA ILE A 221 5.35 -2.68 16.35
C ILE A 221 5.71 -1.92 15.06
N ARG A 222 4.73 -1.26 14.43
CA ARG A 222 4.96 -0.49 13.20
C ARG A 222 5.79 0.76 13.46
N GLN A 223 5.47 1.51 14.51
CA GLN A 223 6.21 2.72 14.90
C GLN A 223 7.66 2.43 15.32
N GLU A 224 7.92 1.26 15.93
CA GLU A 224 9.28 0.83 16.24
C GLU A 224 10.13 0.56 15.00
N LYS A 225 9.52 0.09 13.90
CA LYS A 225 10.22 -0.38 12.71
C LYS A 225 10.18 0.57 11.53
N LEU A 226 9.10 1.31 11.37
CA LEU A 226 8.85 2.12 10.17
C LEU A 226 8.99 3.61 10.50
N PRO A 227 9.68 4.38 9.66
CA PRO A 227 9.74 5.84 9.83
C PRO A 227 8.39 6.48 9.52
N ASN A 228 8.02 7.49 10.30
CA ASN A 228 6.86 8.31 10.00
C ASN A 228 7.14 9.14 8.71
N PRO A 229 6.36 8.98 7.64
CA PRO A 229 6.62 9.68 6.38
C PRO A 229 6.49 11.21 6.49
N LYS A 230 5.75 11.72 7.47
CA LYS A 230 5.66 13.16 7.76
C LYS A 230 6.96 13.75 8.36
N VAL A 231 7.84 12.89 8.88
CA VAL A 231 9.15 13.28 9.46
C VAL A 231 10.29 12.91 8.52
N THR A 232 10.23 11.70 7.97
CA THR A 232 11.24 11.18 7.05
C THR A 232 10.55 10.59 5.84
N GLY A 233 10.59 11.29 4.71
CA GLY A 233 9.87 10.91 3.49
C GLY A 233 10.18 9.47 3.06
N ASN A 234 9.14 8.69 2.82
CA ASN A 234 9.23 7.30 2.37
C ASN A 234 7.88 6.82 1.80
N ALA A 235 7.84 5.66 1.18
CA ALA A 235 6.62 5.03 0.69
C ALA A 235 6.44 3.60 1.26
N GLY A 236 6.82 3.38 2.53
CA GLY A 236 6.78 2.07 3.17
C GLY A 236 7.78 1.10 2.57
N SER A 237 7.41 -0.18 2.48
CA SER A 237 8.25 -1.21 1.86
C SER A 237 8.44 -0.93 0.37
N PHE A 238 9.68 -0.68 -0.04
CA PHE A 238 9.97 -0.31 -1.42
C PHE A 238 10.01 -1.51 -2.38
N PHE A 239 10.40 -2.68 -1.89
CA PHE A 239 10.54 -3.89 -2.70
C PHE A 239 9.55 -4.98 -2.29
N MET A 240 9.07 -5.73 -3.29
CA MET A 240 8.34 -6.97 -3.06
C MET A 240 9.28 -8.07 -2.57
N ASN A 241 8.77 -8.95 -1.71
CA ASN A 241 9.48 -10.17 -1.38
C ASN A 241 9.41 -11.13 -2.57
N PRO A 242 10.55 -11.57 -3.15
CA PRO A 242 10.55 -12.48 -4.27
C PRO A 242 10.05 -13.87 -3.88
N ILE A 243 9.34 -14.49 -4.80
CA ILE A 243 8.95 -15.90 -4.73
C ILE A 243 9.91 -16.68 -5.62
N VAL A 244 10.51 -17.74 -5.10
CA VAL A 244 11.47 -18.60 -5.80
C VAL A 244 10.97 -20.05 -5.82
N ASP A 245 11.43 -20.81 -6.80
CA ASP A 245 11.17 -22.24 -6.86
C ASP A 245 11.96 -23.05 -5.82
N GLU A 246 11.61 -24.30 -5.64
CA GLU A 246 12.26 -25.20 -4.68
C GLU A 246 13.76 -25.37 -4.94
N LYS A 247 14.18 -25.40 -6.21
CA LYS A 247 15.60 -25.53 -6.59
C LYS A 247 16.41 -24.36 -6.10
N LYS A 248 15.93 -23.13 -6.39
CA LYS A 248 16.59 -21.89 -5.93
C LYS A 248 16.56 -21.75 -4.42
N TYR A 249 15.45 -22.12 -3.78
CA TYR A 249 15.33 -22.14 -2.32
C TYR A 249 16.37 -23.06 -1.68
N LYS A 250 16.51 -24.32 -2.14
CA LYS A 250 17.48 -25.28 -1.63
C LYS A 250 18.93 -24.79 -1.80
N GLN A 251 19.25 -24.20 -2.96
CA GLN A 251 20.56 -23.58 -3.20
C GLN A 251 20.85 -22.51 -2.16
N LEU A 252 19.90 -21.56 -1.98
CA LEU A 252 20.08 -20.46 -1.02
C LEU A 252 20.19 -20.96 0.43
N LEU A 253 19.41 -21.97 0.81
CA LEU A 253 19.46 -22.54 2.16
C LEU A 253 20.79 -23.24 2.44
N SER A 254 21.41 -23.85 1.42
CA SER A 254 22.76 -24.42 1.53
C SER A 254 23.82 -23.34 1.79
N ASP A 255 23.72 -22.20 1.07
CA ASP A 255 24.66 -21.08 1.22
C ASP A 255 24.39 -20.24 2.48
N TYR A 256 23.13 -20.19 2.91
CA TYR A 256 22.65 -19.40 4.06
C TYR A 256 21.69 -20.23 4.94
N PRO A 257 22.17 -21.12 5.81
CA PRO A 257 21.34 -22.06 6.59
C PRO A 257 20.31 -21.40 7.52
N GLN A 258 20.54 -20.13 7.92
CA GLN A 258 19.63 -19.37 8.78
C GLN A 258 18.77 -18.37 7.99
N MET A 259 18.68 -18.50 6.66
CA MET A 259 17.85 -17.63 5.83
C MET A 259 16.37 -17.72 6.22
N PRO A 260 15.69 -16.61 6.52
CA PRO A 260 14.26 -16.61 6.76
C PRO A 260 13.50 -16.88 5.45
N PHE A 261 12.42 -17.63 5.55
CA PHE A 261 11.56 -17.92 4.40
C PHE A 261 10.11 -18.18 4.84
N TYR A 262 9.18 -18.07 3.88
CA TYR A 262 7.79 -18.45 4.04
C TYR A 262 7.39 -19.37 2.88
N ARG A 263 6.81 -20.53 3.18
CA ARG A 263 6.31 -21.43 2.17
C ARG A 263 4.99 -20.87 1.61
N VAL A 264 4.92 -20.69 0.29
CA VAL A 264 3.75 -20.13 -0.41
C VAL A 264 2.90 -21.27 -0.97
N SER A 265 3.54 -22.26 -1.60
CA SER A 265 2.90 -23.45 -2.14
C SER A 265 3.80 -24.69 -1.92
N GLN A 266 3.46 -25.82 -2.55
CA GLN A 266 4.28 -27.03 -2.45
C GLN A 266 5.72 -26.80 -2.92
N ASN A 267 5.92 -25.98 -3.97
CA ASN A 267 7.21 -25.80 -4.63
C ASN A 267 7.65 -24.33 -4.69
N GLU A 268 7.01 -23.43 -3.96
CA GLU A 268 7.31 -22.00 -3.99
C GLU A 268 7.58 -21.45 -2.59
N TYR A 269 8.62 -20.63 -2.49
CA TYR A 269 9.11 -20.06 -1.25
C TYR A 269 9.31 -18.56 -1.41
N LYS A 270 8.74 -17.78 -0.50
CA LYS A 270 8.90 -16.33 -0.44
C LYS A 270 10.09 -16.00 0.46
N ILE A 271 11.08 -15.31 -0.08
CA ILE A 271 12.28 -14.88 0.64
C ILE A 271 12.13 -13.40 1.01
N PRO A 272 12.35 -13.00 2.29
CA PRO A 272 12.29 -11.61 2.69
C PRO A 272 13.34 -10.75 1.97
N ALA A 273 12.91 -9.82 1.11
CA ALA A 273 13.81 -8.91 0.41
C ALA A 273 14.61 -8.03 1.39
N GLY A 274 14.00 -7.64 2.53
CA GLY A 274 14.71 -6.90 3.57
C GLY A 274 15.93 -7.63 4.11
N TRP A 275 15.84 -8.95 4.31
CA TRP A 275 16.98 -9.75 4.70
C TRP A 275 18.08 -9.75 3.64
N MET A 276 17.75 -9.92 2.36
CA MET A 276 18.74 -9.89 1.27
C MET A 276 19.44 -8.53 1.18
N ILE A 277 18.68 -7.44 1.31
CA ILE A 277 19.20 -6.06 1.30
C ILE A 277 20.16 -5.84 2.49
N GLU A 278 19.78 -6.34 3.68
CA GLU A 278 20.62 -6.26 4.88
C GLU A 278 21.91 -7.09 4.72
N GLN A 279 21.84 -8.30 4.15
CA GLN A 279 23.00 -9.11 3.84
C GLN A 279 23.95 -8.44 2.83
N CYS A 280 23.44 -7.59 1.94
CA CYS A 280 24.24 -6.78 1.03
C CYS A 280 24.86 -5.53 1.71
N GLY A 281 24.60 -5.31 3.00
CA GLY A 281 25.14 -4.19 3.77
C GLY A 281 24.50 -2.84 3.48
N TRP A 282 23.24 -2.85 2.99
CA TRP A 282 22.53 -1.60 2.66
C TRP A 282 21.75 -1.01 3.84
N LYS A 283 21.41 -1.80 4.87
CA LYS A 283 20.67 -1.29 6.03
C LYS A 283 21.38 -0.13 6.70
N GLY A 284 20.71 1.02 6.84
CA GLY A 284 21.28 2.25 7.39
C GLY A 284 22.25 2.99 6.45
N LYS A 285 22.48 2.50 5.22
CA LYS A 285 23.44 3.11 4.29
C LYS A 285 22.78 4.17 3.43
N ALA A 286 23.45 5.29 3.27
CA ALA A 286 23.04 6.38 2.39
C ALA A 286 23.79 6.33 1.03
N LEU A 287 23.09 6.82 -0.01
CA LEU A 287 23.65 7.15 -1.31
C LEU A 287 23.18 8.56 -1.69
N GLY A 288 24.02 9.56 -1.49
CA GLY A 288 23.62 10.96 -1.61
C GLY A 288 22.56 11.35 -0.58
N LYS A 289 21.42 11.89 -1.04
CA LYS A 289 20.28 12.30 -0.21
C LYS A 289 19.23 11.21 -0.01
N ALA A 290 19.41 10.04 -0.60
CA ALA A 290 18.59 8.84 -0.41
C ALA A 290 19.29 7.85 0.52
N ALA A 291 18.54 7.09 1.32
CA ALA A 291 19.12 6.06 2.18
C ALA A 291 18.19 4.87 2.36
N VAL A 292 18.74 3.76 2.84
CA VAL A 292 17.99 2.64 3.39
C VAL A 292 17.79 2.88 4.89
N HIS A 293 16.55 2.75 5.38
CA HIS A 293 16.24 2.97 6.79
C HIS A 293 17.01 1.99 7.70
N ASP A 294 17.48 2.49 8.84
CA ASP A 294 18.36 1.76 9.77
C ASP A 294 17.64 0.64 10.54
N LYS A 295 16.31 0.71 10.72
CA LYS A 295 15.53 -0.32 11.40
C LYS A 295 14.84 -1.30 10.45
N GLN A 296 14.58 -0.89 9.19
CA GLN A 296 13.88 -1.70 8.21
C GLN A 296 14.51 -1.55 6.82
N ALA A 297 15.27 -2.55 6.39
CA ALA A 297 16.00 -2.50 5.11
C ALA A 297 15.11 -2.48 3.85
N LEU A 298 13.80 -2.80 3.98
CA LEU A 298 12.85 -2.64 2.88
C LEU A 298 12.45 -1.19 2.60
N VAL A 299 12.70 -0.27 3.54
CA VAL A 299 12.23 1.11 3.43
C VAL A 299 13.35 2.00 2.92
N LEU A 300 13.14 2.60 1.75
CA LEU A 300 13.99 3.67 1.23
C LEU A 300 13.46 5.01 1.74
N ILE A 301 14.35 5.89 2.15
CA ILE A 301 14.02 7.17 2.78
C ILE A 301 14.66 8.34 2.06
N ASN A 302 13.98 9.47 2.10
CA ASN A 302 14.47 10.78 1.72
C ASN A 302 15.08 11.46 2.97
N LEU A 303 16.40 11.69 2.98
CA LEU A 303 17.11 12.38 4.07
C LEU A 303 16.90 13.90 4.11
N GLY A 304 16.07 14.42 3.20
CA GLY A 304 15.82 15.83 2.99
C GLY A 304 16.39 16.31 1.65
N GLY A 305 15.48 16.75 0.77
CA GLY A 305 15.83 17.28 -0.56
C GLY A 305 16.36 16.23 -1.55
N ALA A 306 16.07 14.95 -1.37
CA ALA A 306 16.28 13.95 -2.41
C ALA A 306 15.29 14.16 -3.55
N THR A 307 15.77 13.93 -4.78
CA THR A 307 14.91 13.85 -5.96
C THR A 307 14.43 12.41 -6.17
N GLY A 308 13.38 12.23 -6.99
CA GLY A 308 12.96 10.89 -7.37
C GLY A 308 14.05 10.08 -8.08
N LYS A 309 14.95 10.76 -8.82
CA LYS A 309 16.10 10.12 -9.45
C LYS A 309 17.11 9.59 -8.44
N ASP A 310 17.33 10.28 -7.31
CA ASP A 310 18.21 9.80 -6.24
C ASP A 310 17.68 8.48 -5.65
N ILE A 311 16.37 8.41 -5.40
CA ILE A 311 15.72 7.19 -4.88
C ILE A 311 15.82 6.05 -5.91
N VAL A 312 15.60 6.33 -7.21
CA VAL A 312 15.75 5.32 -8.28
C VAL A 312 17.20 4.81 -8.36
N THR A 313 18.19 5.70 -8.28
CA THR A 313 19.61 5.33 -8.30
C THR A 313 19.97 4.41 -7.12
N LEU A 314 19.44 4.70 -5.93
CA LEU A 314 19.60 3.85 -4.75
C LEU A 314 18.93 2.48 -4.98
N CYS A 315 17.68 2.48 -5.48
CA CYS A 315 16.93 1.26 -5.80
C CYS A 315 17.72 0.35 -6.75
N GLU A 316 18.20 0.87 -7.87
CA GLU A 316 18.97 0.13 -8.87
C GLU A 316 20.30 -0.40 -8.33
N SER A 317 20.95 0.35 -7.45
CA SER A 317 22.17 -0.08 -6.79
C SER A 317 21.93 -1.29 -5.88
N ILE A 318 20.84 -1.24 -5.10
CA ILE A 318 20.40 -2.36 -4.25
C ILE A 318 20.04 -3.58 -5.11
N GLN A 319 19.30 -3.40 -6.20
CA GLN A 319 18.90 -4.48 -7.10
C GLN A 319 20.13 -5.19 -7.70
N ARG A 320 21.14 -4.44 -8.16
CA ARG A 320 22.38 -4.99 -8.70
C ARG A 320 23.16 -5.81 -7.66
N ASP A 321 23.26 -5.31 -6.42
CA ASP A 321 24.00 -6.01 -5.38
C ASP A 321 23.27 -7.29 -4.93
N VAL A 322 21.93 -7.25 -4.82
CA VAL A 322 21.10 -8.43 -4.51
C VAL A 322 21.20 -9.46 -5.64
N GLN A 323 21.09 -9.02 -6.90
CA GLN A 323 21.26 -9.90 -8.06
C GLN A 323 22.64 -10.55 -8.09
N LYS A 324 23.69 -9.77 -7.85
CA LYS A 324 25.08 -10.27 -7.84
C LYS A 324 25.30 -11.31 -6.72
N ARG A 325 24.74 -11.07 -5.52
CA ARG A 325 24.97 -11.92 -4.36
C ARG A 325 24.10 -13.16 -4.34
N PHE A 326 22.81 -13.04 -4.69
CA PHE A 326 21.82 -14.11 -4.55
C PHE A 326 21.34 -14.69 -5.87
N GLY A 327 21.65 -14.03 -7.01
CA GLY A 327 21.09 -14.39 -8.33
C GLY A 327 19.57 -14.19 -8.38
N ILE A 328 19.04 -13.24 -7.61
CA ILE A 328 17.61 -12.90 -7.53
C ILE A 328 17.46 -11.41 -7.84
N TRP A 329 16.58 -11.08 -8.79
CA TRP A 329 16.15 -9.71 -9.03
C TRP A 329 14.96 -9.37 -8.15
N ILE A 330 15.06 -8.32 -7.34
CA ILE A 330 13.96 -7.83 -6.51
C ILE A 330 13.25 -6.67 -7.22
N ASN A 331 11.92 -6.75 -7.33
CA ASN A 331 11.13 -5.74 -8.01
C ASN A 331 10.59 -4.70 -7.01
N PRO A 332 10.51 -3.41 -7.40
CA PRO A 332 9.82 -2.42 -6.61
C PRO A 332 8.34 -2.79 -6.41
N GLU A 333 7.82 -2.61 -5.21
CA GLU A 333 6.38 -2.57 -4.89
C GLU A 333 5.82 -1.18 -5.16
N VAL A 334 6.64 -0.16 -4.91
CA VAL A 334 6.31 1.25 -5.12
C VAL A 334 6.13 1.54 -6.61
N ASN A 335 5.07 2.29 -6.93
CA ASN A 335 4.78 2.72 -8.30
C ASN A 335 5.73 3.87 -8.67
N ILE A 336 6.65 3.63 -9.60
CA ILE A 336 7.59 4.63 -10.10
C ILE A 336 7.00 5.29 -11.35
N ARG A 337 6.91 6.64 -11.35
CA ARG A 337 6.34 7.43 -12.44
C ARG A 337 7.30 8.53 -12.91
#